data_5efcff88a5df0fa17a5fbbee5860fe78
#
_entry.id   5efcff88a5df0fa17a5fbbee5860fe78
#
_cell.length_a   1.000
_cell.length_b   1.000
_cell.length_c   1.000
_cell.angle_alpha   90.00
_cell.angle_beta   90.00
_cell.angle_gamma   90.00
#
_symmetry.space_group_name_H-M   'P 1'
#
loop_
_entity.id
_entity.type
_entity.pdbx_description
1 polymer ?
#
loop_
_entity_poly.entity_id
_entity_poly.type
_entity_poly.pdbx_seq_one_letter_code
_entity_poly.pdbx_strand_id
1 'polypeptide(L)'
;MLIDMHAHSSLSRCCKIDGKGNLLVTKERGMDGFILTNHYDKSYLIDDDKLEYANRYINEYYNTKKAADELDMKCFFGIEVTMSKHNDVHMLVYGVSPEWLLEYPDLYYYEQKDLYELVHKYNGILVQAHPLRKNVNVLLDPKYLDGIELNSHTIKEGPHTEEIIEIAKTYNLLVTSGGDFHNDAPRAKCGMYLPNDINDIKELVNYLNNNIEFKMVVQETKEVDSVKDVIYRK
;
A
#
# COMPACT_ATOMS: atom_id res chain seq x y z
N MET A 1 0.18 17.33 -2.04
CA MET A 1 -0.97 16.46 -1.72
C MET A 1 -0.60 15.41 -0.69
N LEU A 2 -1.53 14.99 0.16
CA LEU A 2 -1.35 13.91 1.14
C LEU A 2 -2.00 12.61 0.63
N ILE A 3 -1.21 11.59 0.35
CA ILE A 3 -1.65 10.31 -0.23
C ILE A 3 -1.42 9.17 0.76
N ASP A 4 -2.48 8.46 1.11
CA ASP A 4 -2.37 7.19 1.85
C ASP A 4 -1.78 6.12 0.93
N MET A 5 -0.67 5.51 1.35
CA MET A 5 0.05 4.54 0.51
C MET A 5 -0.55 3.14 0.54
N HIS A 6 -1.56 2.87 1.40
CA HIS A 6 -2.12 1.53 1.58
C HIS A 6 -3.61 1.58 1.94
N ALA A 7 -4.47 1.27 0.99
CA ALA A 7 -5.92 1.31 1.17
C ALA A 7 -6.63 0.17 0.43
N HIS A 8 -7.75 -0.28 1.00
CA HIS A 8 -8.56 -1.38 0.46
C HIS A 8 -9.96 -0.93 0.06
N SER A 9 -10.59 -1.71 -0.79
CA SER A 9 -12.02 -1.66 -1.09
C SER A 9 -12.68 -3.02 -0.81
N SER A 10 -13.99 -3.12 -1.02
CA SER A 10 -14.75 -4.37 -0.82
C SER A 10 -14.35 -5.52 -1.75
N LEU A 11 -13.44 -5.33 -2.70
CA LEU A 11 -12.78 -6.43 -3.40
C LEU A 11 -11.96 -7.28 -2.42
N SER A 12 -11.30 -6.65 -1.45
CA SER A 12 -10.70 -7.32 -0.30
C SER A 12 -11.79 -7.70 0.68
N ARG A 13 -12.06 -9.00 0.88
CA ARG A 13 -13.17 -9.52 1.71
C ARG A 13 -13.21 -8.98 3.13
N CYS A 14 -12.08 -8.51 3.64
CA CYS A 14 -11.95 -7.87 4.94
C CYS A 14 -12.43 -6.41 4.97
N CYS A 15 -12.57 -5.75 3.81
CA CYS A 15 -13.10 -4.39 3.68
C CYS A 15 -14.60 -4.41 3.32
N LYS A 16 -15.41 -3.56 3.98
CA LYS A 16 -16.87 -3.55 3.81
C LYS A 16 -17.38 -2.43 2.91
N ILE A 17 -16.53 -1.49 2.53
CA ILE A 17 -16.89 -0.36 1.67
C ILE A 17 -16.20 -0.47 0.32
N ASP A 18 -16.86 0.00 -0.73
CA ASP A 18 -16.29 0.08 -2.06
C ASP A 18 -15.24 1.20 -2.17
N GLY A 19 -14.56 1.26 -3.30
CA GLY A 19 -13.52 2.26 -3.53
C GLY A 19 -14.05 3.70 -3.41
N LYS A 20 -15.27 3.97 -3.86
CA LYS A 20 -15.91 5.31 -3.74
C LYS A 20 -16.19 5.66 -2.27
N GLY A 21 -16.70 4.73 -1.50
CA GLY A 21 -16.91 4.92 -0.05
C GLY A 21 -15.59 5.20 0.67
N ASN A 22 -14.51 4.48 0.31
CA ASN A 22 -13.20 4.74 0.86
C ASN A 22 -12.68 6.16 0.48
N LEU A 23 -12.88 6.63 -0.75
CA LEU A 23 -12.54 8.00 -1.15
C LEU A 23 -13.24 9.05 -0.30
N LEU A 24 -14.54 8.88 -0.04
CA LEU A 24 -15.30 9.83 0.79
C LEU A 24 -14.74 9.90 2.21
N VAL A 25 -14.48 8.77 2.85
CA VAL A 25 -13.89 8.73 4.19
C VAL A 25 -12.47 9.31 4.20
N THR A 26 -11.69 9.09 3.13
CA THR A 26 -10.36 9.67 2.93
C THR A 26 -10.44 11.20 2.87
N LYS A 27 -11.39 11.73 2.10
CA LYS A 27 -11.63 13.18 1.98
C LYS A 27 -12.07 13.83 3.30
N GLU A 28 -12.93 13.16 4.07
CA GLU A 28 -13.36 13.61 5.40
C GLU A 28 -12.18 13.73 6.39
N ARG A 29 -11.15 12.91 6.21
CA ARG A 29 -9.91 12.97 7.01
C ARG A 29 -8.90 14.00 6.49
N GLY A 30 -9.25 14.80 5.47
CA GLY A 30 -8.39 15.83 4.89
C GLY A 30 -7.16 15.26 4.19
N MET A 31 -7.33 14.15 3.48
CA MET A 31 -6.35 13.53 2.60
C MET A 31 -6.79 13.69 1.15
N ASP A 32 -5.84 13.76 0.22
CA ASP A 32 -6.10 14.05 -1.19
C ASP A 32 -6.34 12.78 -2.03
N GLY A 33 -6.10 11.60 -1.46
CA GLY A 33 -6.30 10.32 -2.13
C GLY A 33 -5.54 9.18 -1.50
N PHE A 34 -5.45 8.07 -2.25
CA PHE A 34 -4.73 6.87 -1.82
C PHE A 34 -4.18 6.07 -2.99
N ILE A 35 -3.29 5.12 -2.69
CA ILE A 35 -3.00 3.98 -3.57
C ILE A 35 -3.96 2.86 -3.19
N LEU A 36 -4.77 2.38 -4.16
CA LEU A 36 -5.64 1.23 -3.97
C LEU A 36 -4.80 -0.05 -4.06
N THR A 37 -4.60 -0.70 -2.94
CA THR A 37 -3.75 -1.88 -2.76
C THR A 37 -4.56 -3.06 -2.22
N ASN A 38 -5.63 -3.42 -2.88
CA ASN A 38 -6.42 -4.58 -2.46
C ASN A 38 -5.53 -5.82 -2.30
N HIS A 39 -5.92 -6.74 -1.44
CA HIS A 39 -5.22 -8.02 -1.32
C HIS A 39 -5.20 -8.76 -2.65
N TYR A 40 -4.05 -9.31 -3.00
CA TYR A 40 -3.89 -10.25 -4.09
C TYR A 40 -3.45 -11.60 -3.50
N ASP A 41 -4.43 -12.44 -3.22
CA ASP A 41 -4.31 -13.66 -2.41
C ASP A 41 -5.04 -14.83 -3.08
N LYS A 42 -4.40 -16.01 -3.05
CA LYS A 42 -4.98 -17.24 -3.60
C LYS A 42 -6.35 -17.60 -3.01
N SER A 43 -6.63 -17.22 -1.75
CA SER A 43 -7.91 -17.50 -1.10
C SER A 43 -9.08 -16.73 -1.72
N TYR A 44 -8.83 -15.73 -2.55
CA TYR A 44 -9.84 -14.91 -3.23
C TYR A 44 -10.21 -15.42 -4.61
N LEU A 45 -9.54 -16.48 -5.07
CA LEU A 45 -9.92 -17.15 -6.32
C LEU A 45 -11.33 -17.74 -6.23
N ILE A 46 -12.04 -17.68 -7.34
CA ILE A 46 -13.30 -18.40 -7.57
C ILE A 46 -12.99 -19.47 -8.62
N ASP A 47 -13.28 -20.72 -8.31
CA ASP A 47 -13.04 -21.87 -9.19
C ASP A 47 -11.59 -21.98 -9.74
N ASP A 48 -10.60 -21.53 -8.92
CA ASP A 48 -9.18 -21.42 -9.31
C ASP A 48 -8.90 -20.54 -10.54
N ASP A 49 -9.85 -19.69 -10.95
CA ASP A 49 -9.68 -18.80 -12.10
C ASP A 49 -8.90 -17.53 -11.73
N LYS A 50 -7.60 -17.59 -12.00
CA LYS A 50 -6.65 -16.50 -11.75
C LYS A 50 -6.89 -15.29 -12.63
N LEU A 51 -7.28 -15.51 -13.90
CA LEU A 51 -7.51 -14.42 -14.85
C LEU A 51 -8.81 -13.70 -14.56
N GLU A 52 -9.84 -14.41 -14.13
CA GLU A 52 -11.08 -13.81 -13.64
C GLU A 52 -10.80 -12.89 -12.44
N TYR A 53 -9.99 -13.38 -11.49
CA TYR A 53 -9.62 -12.56 -10.33
C TYR A 53 -8.79 -11.32 -10.71
N ALA A 54 -7.81 -11.46 -11.60
CA ALA A 54 -7.04 -10.35 -12.14
C ALA A 54 -7.96 -9.30 -12.81
N ASN A 55 -8.92 -9.74 -13.62
CA ASN A 55 -9.89 -8.85 -14.26
C ASN A 55 -10.78 -8.13 -13.25
N ARG A 56 -11.27 -8.80 -12.19
CA ARG A 56 -12.03 -8.14 -11.12
C ARG A 56 -11.20 -7.08 -10.41
N TYR A 57 -9.93 -7.37 -10.15
CA TYR A 57 -8.99 -6.45 -9.52
C TYR A 57 -8.79 -5.17 -10.36
N ILE A 58 -8.54 -5.36 -11.65
CA ILE A 58 -8.37 -4.28 -12.63
C ILE A 58 -9.63 -3.42 -12.72
N ASN A 59 -10.80 -4.06 -12.84
CA ASN A 59 -12.09 -3.37 -12.92
C ASN A 59 -12.39 -2.55 -11.66
N GLU A 60 -12.09 -3.08 -10.46
CA GLU A 60 -12.25 -2.35 -9.20
C GLU A 60 -11.38 -1.10 -9.15
N TYR A 61 -10.13 -1.21 -9.60
CA TYR A 61 -9.26 -0.03 -9.71
C TYR A 61 -9.83 1.03 -10.64
N TYR A 62 -10.23 0.67 -11.87
CA TYR A 62 -10.75 1.65 -12.82
C TYR A 62 -12.07 2.30 -12.36
N ASN A 63 -12.93 1.53 -11.70
CA ASN A 63 -14.16 2.07 -11.11
C ASN A 63 -13.85 3.07 -9.99
N THR A 64 -12.89 2.73 -9.11
CA THR A 64 -12.44 3.62 -8.02
C THR A 64 -11.75 4.86 -8.58
N LYS A 65 -10.88 4.70 -9.59
CA LYS A 65 -10.19 5.82 -10.25
C LYS A 65 -11.18 6.81 -10.88
N LYS A 66 -12.22 6.30 -11.56
CA LYS A 66 -13.29 7.12 -12.11
C LYS A 66 -14.01 7.90 -11.00
N ALA A 67 -14.34 7.25 -9.89
CA ALA A 67 -14.97 7.92 -8.75
C ALA A 67 -14.04 8.98 -8.12
N ALA A 68 -12.73 8.74 -8.10
CA ALA A 68 -11.75 9.71 -7.62
C ALA A 68 -11.73 10.96 -8.50
N ASP A 69 -11.74 10.80 -9.83
CA ASP A 69 -11.80 11.92 -10.78
C ASP A 69 -13.07 12.76 -10.61
N GLU A 70 -14.23 12.12 -10.35
CA GLU A 70 -15.50 12.80 -10.06
C GLU A 70 -15.47 13.59 -8.73
N LEU A 71 -14.65 13.17 -7.77
CA LEU A 71 -14.51 13.77 -6.44
C LEU A 71 -13.34 14.78 -6.35
N ASP A 72 -12.61 14.99 -7.45
CA ASP A 72 -11.34 15.76 -7.46
C ASP A 72 -10.34 15.23 -6.44
N MET A 73 -10.13 13.90 -6.46
CA MET A 73 -9.21 13.17 -5.62
C MET A 73 -8.24 12.33 -6.45
N LYS A 74 -7.18 11.85 -5.84
CA LYS A 74 -6.21 10.94 -6.47
C LYS A 74 -6.48 9.49 -6.07
N CYS A 75 -6.45 8.61 -7.06
CA CYS A 75 -6.42 7.16 -6.86
C CYS A 75 -5.33 6.57 -7.75
N PHE A 76 -4.32 5.97 -7.14
CA PHE A 76 -3.25 5.29 -7.84
C PHE A 76 -3.42 3.78 -7.75
N PHE A 77 -2.84 3.06 -8.70
CA PHE A 77 -2.84 1.60 -8.70
C PHE A 77 -1.69 1.06 -7.86
N GLY A 78 -1.98 0.08 -7.03
CA GLY A 78 -1.02 -0.73 -6.30
C GLY A 78 -1.59 -2.12 -6.04
N ILE A 79 -0.79 -2.99 -5.45
CA ILE A 79 -1.20 -4.37 -5.13
C ILE A 79 -0.63 -4.72 -3.77
N GLU A 80 -1.45 -5.31 -2.88
CA GLU A 80 -0.93 -5.98 -1.69
C GLU A 80 -0.92 -7.49 -1.91
N VAL A 81 0.26 -8.03 -2.22
CA VAL A 81 0.45 -9.46 -2.48
C VAL A 81 0.62 -10.22 -1.16
N THR A 82 -0.21 -11.22 -0.91
CA THR A 82 -0.03 -12.17 0.19
C THR A 82 0.97 -13.24 -0.22
N MET A 83 2.14 -13.25 0.40
CA MET A 83 3.23 -14.18 0.09
C MET A 83 3.00 -15.56 0.73
N SER A 84 2.29 -16.45 0.05
CA SER A 84 1.88 -17.76 0.60
C SER A 84 3.05 -18.68 0.98
N LYS A 85 4.25 -18.46 0.45
CA LYS A 85 5.48 -19.16 0.81
C LYS A 85 6.23 -18.55 1.99
N HIS A 86 5.82 -17.39 2.46
CA HIS A 86 6.46 -16.61 3.52
C HIS A 86 5.50 -16.31 4.67
N ASN A 87 4.76 -17.31 5.15
CA ASN A 87 3.82 -17.21 6.26
C ASN A 87 2.79 -16.07 6.08
N ASP A 88 2.31 -15.91 4.84
CA ASP A 88 1.33 -14.88 4.46
C ASP A 88 1.78 -13.44 4.80
N VAL A 89 3.09 -13.17 4.74
CA VAL A 89 3.61 -11.80 4.79
C VAL A 89 3.09 -11.02 3.59
N HIS A 90 2.74 -9.77 3.81
CA HIS A 90 2.18 -8.91 2.77
C HIS A 90 3.24 -8.00 2.16
N MET A 91 3.19 -7.88 0.83
CA MET A 91 4.07 -7.03 0.04
C MET A 91 3.27 -6.05 -0.79
N LEU A 92 3.61 -4.77 -0.68
CA LEU A 92 3.05 -3.71 -1.51
C LEU A 92 3.89 -3.57 -2.78
N VAL A 93 3.25 -3.70 -3.93
CA VAL A 93 3.83 -3.50 -5.25
C VAL A 93 3.34 -2.17 -5.81
N TYR A 94 4.27 -1.29 -6.18
CA TYR A 94 3.97 -0.02 -6.81
C TYR A 94 4.74 0.15 -8.12
N GLY A 95 4.20 0.92 -9.07
CA GLY A 95 4.88 1.27 -10.32
C GLY A 95 4.53 0.39 -11.52
N VAL A 96 3.73 -0.65 -11.33
CA VAL A 96 3.23 -1.51 -12.42
C VAL A 96 1.87 -1.02 -12.94
N SER A 97 1.51 -1.37 -14.19
CA SER A 97 0.18 -1.09 -14.71
C SER A 97 -0.85 -2.10 -14.20
N PRO A 98 -2.16 -1.77 -14.20
CA PRO A 98 -3.19 -2.73 -13.82
C PRO A 98 -3.15 -4.02 -14.64
N GLU A 99 -2.91 -3.92 -15.95
CA GLU A 99 -2.89 -5.04 -16.90
C GLU A 99 -1.74 -6.03 -16.63
N TRP A 100 -0.72 -5.60 -15.86
CA TRP A 100 0.37 -6.46 -15.41
C TRP A 100 -0.13 -7.73 -14.68
N LEU A 101 -1.28 -7.64 -13.99
CA LEU A 101 -1.90 -8.79 -13.34
C LEU A 101 -2.39 -9.86 -14.31
N LEU A 102 -2.67 -9.52 -15.59
CA LEU A 102 -3.04 -10.51 -16.61
C LEU A 102 -1.82 -11.30 -17.11
N GLU A 103 -0.64 -10.68 -17.07
CA GLU A 103 0.61 -11.36 -17.44
C GLU A 103 1.14 -12.24 -16.30
N TYR A 104 0.90 -11.82 -15.03
CA TYR A 104 1.41 -12.48 -13.83
C TYR A 104 0.27 -12.71 -12.82
N PRO A 105 -0.69 -13.61 -13.12
CA PRO A 105 -1.89 -13.75 -12.30
C PRO A 105 -1.70 -14.59 -11.04
N ASP A 106 -0.48 -15.04 -10.72
CA ASP A 106 -0.17 -15.94 -9.62
C ASP A 106 0.96 -15.45 -8.70
N LEU A 107 1.08 -14.12 -8.55
CA LEU A 107 2.12 -13.44 -7.74
C LEU A 107 2.24 -13.99 -6.32
N TYR A 108 1.14 -14.43 -5.71
CA TYR A 108 1.09 -14.99 -4.36
C TYR A 108 1.86 -16.30 -4.19
N TYR A 109 2.33 -16.95 -5.29
CA TYR A 109 3.20 -18.12 -5.25
C TYR A 109 4.68 -17.80 -5.47
N TYR A 110 5.03 -16.53 -5.68
CA TYR A 110 6.42 -16.16 -5.91
C TYR A 110 7.24 -16.25 -4.62
N GLU A 111 8.54 -16.51 -4.75
CA GLU A 111 9.51 -16.24 -3.71
C GLU A 111 9.77 -14.72 -3.65
N GLN A 112 10.18 -14.22 -2.49
CA GLN A 112 10.45 -12.79 -2.32
C GLN A 112 11.40 -12.25 -3.39
N LYS A 113 12.53 -12.95 -3.62
CA LYS A 113 13.51 -12.56 -4.63
C LYS A 113 12.90 -12.47 -6.03
N ASP A 114 12.12 -13.48 -6.41
CA ASP A 114 11.54 -13.56 -7.76
C ASP A 114 10.52 -12.43 -7.98
N LEU A 115 9.72 -12.12 -6.96
CA LEU A 115 8.79 -10.99 -7.00
C LEU A 115 9.54 -9.66 -7.09
N TYR A 116 10.60 -9.48 -6.31
CA TYR A 116 11.46 -8.29 -6.34
C TYR A 116 12.06 -8.07 -7.74
N GLU A 117 12.71 -9.10 -8.31
CA GLU A 117 13.31 -9.02 -9.63
C GLU A 117 12.27 -8.74 -10.73
N LEU A 118 11.08 -9.35 -10.60
CA LEU A 118 9.98 -9.11 -11.53
C LEU A 118 9.46 -7.67 -11.46
N VAL A 119 9.23 -7.14 -10.27
CA VAL A 119 8.77 -5.74 -10.06
C VAL A 119 9.79 -4.75 -10.63
N HIS A 120 11.08 -4.99 -10.38
CA HIS A 120 12.17 -4.15 -10.90
C HIS A 120 12.29 -4.17 -12.43
N LYS A 121 11.98 -5.28 -13.08
CA LYS A 121 11.92 -5.38 -14.56
C LYS A 121 10.95 -4.36 -15.17
N TYR A 122 9.92 -3.96 -14.41
CA TYR A 122 8.93 -2.96 -14.82
C TYR A 122 9.16 -1.58 -14.19
N ASN A 123 10.33 -1.34 -13.60
CA ASN A 123 10.71 -0.12 -12.86
C ASN A 123 9.78 0.18 -11.67
N GLY A 124 9.16 -0.84 -11.09
CA GLY A 124 8.39 -0.76 -9.87
C GLY A 124 9.27 -0.86 -8.62
N ILE A 125 8.63 -0.74 -7.46
CA ILE A 125 9.25 -0.96 -6.14
C ILE A 125 8.44 -1.96 -5.31
N LEU A 126 9.14 -2.69 -4.44
CA LEU A 126 8.58 -3.68 -3.52
C LEU A 126 8.76 -3.20 -2.07
N VAL A 127 7.65 -2.97 -1.37
CA VAL A 127 7.64 -2.48 0.01
C VAL A 127 6.98 -3.53 0.90
N GLN A 128 7.61 -3.92 2.02
CA GLN A 128 6.95 -4.81 2.96
C GLN A 128 5.91 -4.04 3.77
N ALA A 129 4.65 -4.50 3.73
CA ALA A 129 3.56 -3.95 4.51
C ALA A 129 3.73 -4.30 6.00
N HIS A 130 3.41 -3.35 6.88
CA HIS A 130 3.28 -3.53 8.35
C HIS A 130 4.20 -4.59 8.98
N PRO A 131 5.54 -4.54 8.82
CA PRO A 131 6.46 -5.63 9.16
C PRO A 131 6.51 -5.95 10.67
N LEU A 132 6.09 -5.04 11.54
CA LEU A 132 6.07 -5.21 12.99
C LEU A 132 4.67 -5.49 13.57
N ARG A 133 3.68 -5.75 12.71
CA ARG A 133 2.32 -6.10 13.18
C ARG A 133 2.36 -7.44 13.95
N LYS A 134 1.73 -7.47 15.12
CA LYS A 134 1.61 -8.66 15.96
C LYS A 134 1.06 -9.86 15.18
N ASN A 135 1.67 -11.01 15.32
CA ASN A 135 1.41 -12.27 14.61
C ASN A 135 1.92 -12.34 13.14
N VAL A 136 2.41 -11.26 12.55
CA VAL A 136 3.05 -11.24 11.23
C VAL A 136 4.48 -10.67 11.34
N ASN A 137 5.05 -10.70 12.52
CA ASN A 137 6.27 -10.00 12.93
C ASN A 137 7.54 -10.64 12.33
N VAL A 138 7.63 -10.66 11.01
CA VAL A 138 8.80 -11.16 10.28
C VAL A 138 9.19 -10.11 9.26
N LEU A 139 10.32 -9.44 9.47
CA LEU A 139 10.98 -8.71 8.41
C LEU A 139 11.62 -9.74 7.46
N LEU A 140 11.21 -9.73 6.20
CA LEU A 140 11.83 -10.55 5.17
C LEU A 140 13.23 -10.01 4.82
N ASP A 141 13.95 -10.70 3.92
CA ASP A 141 15.33 -10.31 3.59
C ASP A 141 15.38 -8.88 3.03
N PRO A 142 15.99 -7.92 3.74
CA PRO A 142 16.02 -6.52 3.30
C PRO A 142 16.74 -6.31 1.95
N LYS A 143 17.56 -7.26 1.51
CA LYS A 143 18.21 -7.22 0.22
C LYS A 143 17.24 -7.24 -0.95
N TYR A 144 16.04 -7.78 -0.75
CA TYR A 144 14.98 -7.89 -1.74
C TYR A 144 13.77 -7.04 -1.34
N LEU A 145 14.04 -5.84 -0.79
CA LEU A 145 13.06 -4.82 -0.46
C LEU A 145 13.60 -3.45 -0.92
N ASP A 146 12.72 -2.61 -1.44
CA ASP A 146 12.98 -1.19 -1.64
C ASP A 146 12.60 -0.38 -0.42
N GLY A 147 11.60 -0.85 0.34
CA GLY A 147 11.08 -0.14 1.50
C GLY A 147 10.30 -1.00 2.48
N ILE A 148 9.92 -0.36 3.57
CA ILE A 148 9.03 -0.89 4.61
C ILE A 148 7.99 0.16 5.00
N GLU A 149 6.86 -0.27 5.53
CA GLU A 149 5.73 0.59 5.81
C GLU A 149 5.62 0.97 7.28
N LEU A 150 5.39 2.27 7.54
CA LEU A 150 4.73 2.78 8.75
C LEU A 150 3.22 2.61 8.59
N ASN A 151 2.62 1.69 9.33
CA ASN A 151 1.22 1.37 9.20
C ASN A 151 0.39 1.97 10.33
N SER A 152 -0.55 2.84 9.98
CA SER A 152 -1.45 3.51 10.94
C SER A 152 -2.76 2.76 11.16
N HIS A 153 -2.80 1.46 10.92
CA HIS A 153 -3.98 0.65 11.21
C HIS A 153 -4.25 0.62 12.73
N THR A 154 -5.24 1.40 13.14
CA THR A 154 -5.44 1.81 14.53
C THR A 154 -6.00 0.74 15.47
N ILE A 155 -6.05 -0.53 15.04
CA ILE A 155 -6.78 -1.52 15.82
C ILE A 155 -6.09 -1.88 17.13
N LYS A 156 -4.76 -1.94 17.23
CA LYS A 156 -4.15 -2.44 18.48
C LYS A 156 -2.76 -1.92 18.86
N GLU A 157 -1.87 -1.57 17.94
CA GLU A 157 -0.42 -1.54 18.24
C GLU A 157 0.30 -0.26 17.87
N GLY A 158 -0.33 0.59 17.07
CA GLY A 158 0.33 1.77 16.52
C GLY A 158 1.35 1.41 15.41
N PRO A 159 1.95 2.42 14.78
CA PRO A 159 2.82 2.25 13.62
C PRO A 159 4.27 1.85 13.93
N HIS A 160 4.66 1.72 15.19
CA HIS A 160 6.04 1.42 15.60
C HIS A 160 7.09 2.36 14.97
N THR A 161 6.79 3.66 14.94
CA THR A 161 7.49 4.67 14.13
C THR A 161 9.00 4.65 14.33
N GLU A 162 9.48 4.65 15.58
CA GLU A 162 10.91 4.72 15.88
C GLU A 162 11.64 3.45 15.41
N GLU A 163 11.05 2.28 15.66
CA GLU A 163 11.61 0.98 15.33
C GLU A 163 11.66 0.77 13.80
N ILE A 164 10.60 1.12 13.07
CA ILE A 164 10.55 1.07 11.61
C ILE A 164 11.62 1.99 11.00
N ILE A 165 11.78 3.21 11.51
CA ILE A 165 12.81 4.15 11.04
C ILE A 165 14.22 3.61 11.29
N GLU A 166 14.47 2.99 12.44
CA GLU A 166 15.77 2.39 12.76
C GLU A 166 16.09 1.23 11.80
N ILE A 167 15.13 0.35 11.55
CA ILE A 167 15.26 -0.74 10.58
C ILE A 167 15.56 -0.17 9.18
N ALA A 168 14.77 0.81 8.74
CA ALA A 168 14.94 1.40 7.42
C ALA A 168 16.33 2.05 7.23
N LYS A 169 16.83 2.76 8.25
CA LYS A 169 18.19 3.33 8.23
C LYS A 169 19.27 2.26 8.19
N THR A 170 19.09 1.18 8.96
CA THR A 170 20.06 0.08 9.03
C THR A 170 20.26 -0.58 7.68
N TYR A 171 19.20 -0.74 6.90
CA TYR A 171 19.22 -1.43 5.61
C TYR A 171 19.11 -0.49 4.40
N ASN A 172 19.15 0.83 4.61
CA ASN A 172 18.99 1.85 3.57
C ASN A 172 17.70 1.68 2.75
N LEU A 173 16.58 1.39 3.43
CA LEU A 173 15.27 1.20 2.82
C LEU A 173 14.48 2.50 2.76
N LEU A 174 13.54 2.60 1.82
CA LEU A 174 12.49 3.61 1.80
C LEU A 174 11.52 3.36 2.97
N VAL A 175 10.91 4.42 3.48
CA VAL A 175 9.76 4.33 4.40
C VAL A 175 8.55 4.92 3.72
N THR A 176 7.46 4.15 3.66
CA THR A 176 6.14 4.64 3.24
C THR A 176 5.21 4.78 4.46
N SER A 177 4.10 5.49 4.31
CA SER A 177 3.07 5.58 5.36
C SER A 177 1.71 5.25 4.79
N GLY A 178 1.05 4.25 5.35
CA GLY A 178 -0.24 3.76 4.92
C GLY A 178 -1.21 3.50 6.07
N GLY A 179 -2.51 3.46 5.74
CA GLY A 179 -3.57 3.27 6.71
C GLY A 179 -4.08 1.84 6.81
N ASP A 180 -3.91 1.06 5.77
CA ASP A 180 -4.44 -0.31 5.68
C ASP A 180 -5.93 -0.37 6.11
N PHE A 181 -6.70 0.55 5.55
CA PHE A 181 -8.07 0.81 6.01
C PHE A 181 -9.06 -0.23 5.49
N HIS A 182 -9.78 -0.88 6.42
CA HIS A 182 -10.74 -1.95 6.15
C HIS A 182 -12.18 -1.64 6.62
N ASN A 183 -12.45 -0.44 7.11
CA ASN A 183 -13.73 -0.02 7.70
C ASN A 183 -14.11 -0.81 8.99
N ASP A 184 -13.14 -1.35 9.68
CA ASP A 184 -13.30 -2.00 10.99
C ASP A 184 -12.92 -1.08 12.17
N ALA A 185 -12.44 0.12 11.85
CA ALA A 185 -12.06 1.21 12.75
C ALA A 185 -12.31 2.57 12.08
N PRO A 186 -12.27 3.69 12.80
CA PRO A 186 -12.19 5.00 12.19
C PRO A 186 -10.98 5.09 11.26
N ARG A 187 -11.16 5.69 10.08
CA ARG A 187 -10.04 5.87 9.15
C ARG A 187 -8.91 6.67 9.79
N ALA A 188 -7.73 6.11 9.81
CA ALA A 188 -6.53 6.82 10.25
C ALA A 188 -6.20 7.98 9.29
N LYS A 189 -5.66 9.07 9.83
CA LYS A 189 -4.99 10.10 9.01
C LYS A 189 -3.52 9.74 8.89
N CYS A 190 -3.11 9.34 7.70
CA CYS A 190 -1.77 8.85 7.40
C CYS A 190 -1.42 9.11 5.94
N GLY A 191 -0.20 8.84 5.56
CA GLY A 191 0.23 8.94 4.18
C GLY A 191 1.49 9.75 3.99
N MET A 192 1.89 9.91 2.74
CA MET A 192 3.05 10.70 2.34
C MET A 192 2.63 12.02 1.72
N TYR A 193 3.35 13.11 2.04
CA TYR A 193 3.24 14.35 1.30
C TYR A 193 4.00 14.23 -0.02
N LEU A 194 3.26 14.31 -1.11
CA LEU A 194 3.78 14.22 -2.47
C LEU A 194 3.56 15.53 -3.23
N PRO A 195 4.38 15.83 -4.26
CA PRO A 195 4.11 16.94 -5.20
C PRO A 195 2.73 16.82 -5.85
N ASN A 196 2.08 17.97 -6.12
CA ASN A 196 0.73 17.98 -6.69
C ASN A 196 0.68 17.60 -8.17
N ASP A 197 1.80 17.67 -8.86
CA ASP A 197 1.96 17.35 -10.28
C ASP A 197 2.17 15.87 -10.59
N ILE A 198 2.24 15.02 -9.56
CA ILE A 198 2.22 13.57 -9.74
C ILE A 198 0.81 13.12 -10.15
N ASN A 199 0.69 12.47 -11.31
CA ASN A 199 -0.58 12.09 -11.91
C ASN A 199 -0.77 10.57 -12.08
N ASP A 200 0.32 9.81 -12.07
CA ASP A 200 0.27 8.35 -12.16
C ASP A 200 1.25 7.66 -11.20
N ILE A 201 1.12 6.35 -11.10
CA ILE A 201 1.93 5.54 -10.17
C ILE A 201 3.41 5.48 -10.58
N LYS A 202 3.74 5.63 -11.87
CA LYS A 202 5.14 5.62 -12.33
C LYS A 202 5.85 6.91 -11.96
N GLU A 203 5.16 8.05 -12.10
CA GLU A 203 5.66 9.35 -11.62
C GLU A 203 5.87 9.33 -10.11
N LEU A 204 4.96 8.71 -9.35
CA LEU A 204 5.09 8.54 -7.91
C LEU A 204 6.32 7.70 -7.55
N VAL A 205 6.51 6.53 -8.18
CA VAL A 205 7.68 5.67 -7.95
C VAL A 205 8.96 6.37 -8.36
N ASN A 206 8.96 7.10 -9.48
CA ASN A 206 10.10 7.90 -9.90
C ASN A 206 10.46 8.99 -8.86
N TYR A 207 9.45 9.65 -8.28
CA TYR A 207 9.66 10.58 -7.16
C TYR A 207 10.29 9.89 -5.96
N LEU A 208 9.79 8.72 -5.55
CA LEU A 208 10.32 7.97 -4.41
C LEU A 208 11.78 7.53 -4.64
N ASN A 209 12.12 7.12 -5.84
CA ASN A 209 13.46 6.65 -6.18
C ASN A 209 14.51 7.78 -6.28
N ASN A 210 14.09 9.00 -6.62
CA ASN A 210 15.01 10.13 -6.85
C ASN A 210 15.10 11.10 -5.68
N ASN A 211 14.37 10.88 -4.60
CA ASN A 211 14.43 11.70 -3.38
C ASN A 211 15.01 10.91 -2.20
N ILE A 212 15.58 11.65 -1.28
CA ILE A 212 16.19 11.09 -0.06
C ILE A 212 15.49 11.55 1.21
N GLU A 213 14.62 12.55 1.13
CA GLU A 213 13.87 13.08 2.27
C GLU A 213 12.37 13.04 1.97
N PHE A 214 11.62 12.49 2.90
CA PHE A 214 10.18 12.31 2.78
C PHE A 214 9.49 12.84 4.03
N LYS A 215 8.46 13.66 3.81
CA LYS A 215 7.53 14.06 4.86
C LYS A 215 6.29 13.18 4.78
N MET A 216 5.88 12.64 5.92
CA MET A 216 4.71 11.77 6.03
C MET A 216 3.90 12.08 7.28
N VAL A 217 2.68 11.63 7.30
CA VAL A 217 1.76 11.70 8.43
C VAL A 217 1.52 10.28 8.95
N VAL A 218 1.54 10.12 10.26
CA VAL A 218 1.26 8.86 10.95
C VAL A 218 0.26 9.12 12.06
N GLN A 219 -0.73 8.25 12.22
CA GLN A 219 -1.62 8.26 13.37
C GLN A 219 -1.20 7.14 14.33
N GLU A 220 -0.80 7.49 15.54
CA GLU A 220 -0.17 6.53 16.48
C GLU A 220 -1.18 5.73 17.29
N THR A 221 -2.38 6.25 17.50
CA THR A 221 -3.43 5.59 18.30
C THR A 221 -4.80 5.77 17.63
N LYS A 222 -5.84 5.17 18.21
CA LYS A 222 -7.23 5.35 17.76
C LYS A 222 -7.76 6.78 17.96
N GLU A 223 -7.09 7.58 18.76
CA GLU A 223 -7.50 8.95 19.03
C GLU A 223 -7.18 9.84 17.83
N VAL A 224 -8.17 10.61 17.42
CA VAL A 224 -8.10 11.47 16.22
C VAL A 224 -6.93 12.47 16.29
N ASP A 225 -6.55 12.90 17.49
CA ASP A 225 -5.51 13.88 17.74
C ASP A 225 -4.10 13.27 17.85
N SER A 226 -3.96 11.95 17.76
CA SER A 226 -2.66 11.28 17.82
C SER A 226 -1.87 11.32 16.50
N VAL A 227 -2.19 12.27 15.63
CA VAL A 227 -1.53 12.46 14.33
C VAL A 227 -0.21 13.19 14.50
N LYS A 228 0.85 12.65 13.92
CA LYS A 228 2.20 13.24 13.90
C LYS A 228 2.76 13.36 12.50
N ASP A 229 3.46 14.46 12.26
CA ASP A 229 4.36 14.60 11.11
C ASP A 229 5.67 13.85 11.40
N VAL A 230 6.09 13.04 10.45
CA VAL A 230 7.39 12.34 10.48
C VAL A 230 8.20 12.78 9.27
N ILE A 231 9.47 13.13 9.50
CA ILE A 231 10.42 13.37 8.42
C ILE A 231 11.42 12.21 8.42
N TYR A 232 11.46 11.49 7.33
CA TYR A 232 12.42 10.41 7.11
C TYR A 232 13.44 10.83 6.06
N ARG A 233 14.71 10.60 6.35
CA ARG A 233 15.82 10.80 5.41
C ARG A 233 16.52 9.45 5.22
N LYS A 234 16.47 8.97 3.99
CA LYS A 234 17.13 7.75 3.53
C LYS A 234 18.64 7.94 3.44
#